data_93a1564cbfc7979c714707ecf24fb931
#
_entry.id   93a1564cbfc7979c714707ecf24fb931
#
_cell.length_a   1.000
_cell.length_b   1.000
_cell.length_c   1.000
_cell.angle_alpha   90.00
_cell.angle_beta   90.00
_cell.angle_gamma   90.00
#
_symmetry.space_group_name_H-M   'P 1'
#
loop_
_entity.id
_entity.type
_entity.pdbx_description
1 polymer ?
#
loop_
_entity_poly.entity_id
_entity_poly.type
_entity_poly.pdbx_seq_one_letter_code
_entity_poly.pdbx_strand_id
1 'polypeptide(L)'
;MRLCLLHVCLIAVSPSLAVPVADAAPPDPAQAFDTADMHVEKNATDDDTEIVIEAVGGDDGLCQFRIQAPGGRPMFHFNSVNRSTGGQREFLIESPEPSGEAILANYPEGLYRFRGRSCEGERFASTASLSHDLPAATVIISPAADSEVDVSNGLLIEWSAVPGITEFILELENESADPEQSLSLNLPPDMTHFEVPASWITAGGEYQVGVATVSPNGNVVFVEIQFTTVE
;
A
#
# COMPACT_ATOMS: atom_id res chain seq x y z
N MET A 1 17.91 76.04 -59.97
CA MET A 1 17.63 76.30 -58.55
C MET A 1 16.45 75.40 -58.15
N ARG A 2 16.74 74.23 -57.54
CA ARG A 2 15.73 73.29 -57.11
C ARG A 2 15.76 73.26 -55.54
N LEU A 3 14.62 73.61 -54.96
CA LEU A 3 14.40 73.67 -53.53
C LEU A 3 14.12 72.26 -53.01
N CYS A 4 14.92 71.83 -52.08
CA CYS A 4 14.79 70.55 -51.43
C CYS A 4 13.94 70.72 -50.14
N LEU A 5 12.72 70.17 -50.10
CA LEU A 5 11.88 70.19 -48.91
C LEU A 5 12.33 69.02 -47.99
N LEU A 6 12.79 69.33 -46.80
CA LEU A 6 13.01 68.37 -45.73
C LEU A 6 11.66 68.00 -45.10
N HIS A 7 11.28 66.70 -45.18
CA HIS A 7 10.18 66.18 -44.40
C HIS A 7 10.69 65.69 -43.05
N VAL A 8 10.29 66.35 -41.98
CA VAL A 8 10.53 65.90 -40.61
C VAL A 8 9.44 64.88 -40.23
N CYS A 9 9.82 63.63 -40.09
CA CYS A 9 8.94 62.57 -39.64
C CYS A 9 8.95 62.58 -38.09
N LEU A 10 7.86 63.03 -37.47
CA LEU A 10 7.64 62.88 -36.01
C LEU A 10 7.24 61.47 -35.69
N ILE A 11 8.14 60.75 -35.02
CA ILE A 11 7.80 59.41 -34.46
C ILE A 11 7.14 59.66 -33.10
N ALA A 12 5.86 59.38 -33.03
CA ALA A 12 5.10 59.34 -31.77
C ALA A 12 5.47 58.08 -30.99
N VAL A 13 6.23 58.24 -29.92
CA VAL A 13 6.51 57.15 -28.95
C VAL A 13 5.29 57.06 -28.02
N SER A 14 4.47 56.04 -28.19
CA SER A 14 3.41 55.72 -27.25
C SER A 14 4.00 55.08 -25.99
N PRO A 15 3.68 55.55 -24.77
CA PRO A 15 4.11 54.86 -23.54
C PRO A 15 3.40 53.56 -23.41
N SER A 16 4.14 52.46 -23.45
CA SER A 16 3.67 51.13 -23.11
C SER A 16 3.36 51.07 -21.61
N LEU A 17 2.09 51.03 -21.24
CA LEU A 17 1.68 50.75 -19.86
C LEU A 17 2.01 49.30 -19.56
N ALA A 18 3.07 49.06 -18.78
CA ALA A 18 3.37 47.75 -18.19
C ALA A 18 2.27 47.43 -17.18
N VAL A 19 1.42 46.46 -17.52
CA VAL A 19 0.45 45.88 -16.58
C VAL A 19 1.28 45.08 -15.57
N PRO A 20 1.17 45.36 -14.25
CA PRO A 20 1.85 44.57 -13.26
C PRO A 20 1.30 43.12 -13.35
N VAL A 21 2.17 42.16 -13.65
CA VAL A 21 1.87 40.75 -13.50
C VAL A 21 1.71 40.55 -11.99
N ALA A 22 0.48 40.31 -11.54
CA ALA A 22 0.23 39.93 -10.15
C ALA A 22 1.04 38.67 -9.87
N ASP A 23 1.97 38.75 -8.93
CA ASP A 23 2.68 37.57 -8.41
C ASP A 23 1.60 36.59 -7.92
N ALA A 24 1.53 35.44 -8.58
CA ALA A 24 0.62 34.38 -8.13
C ALA A 24 1.03 33.99 -6.70
N ALA A 25 0.08 34.00 -5.79
CA ALA A 25 0.33 33.54 -4.43
C ALA A 25 1.06 32.18 -4.47
N PRO A 26 2.03 31.93 -3.58
CA PRO A 26 2.67 30.63 -3.53
C PRO A 26 1.58 29.54 -3.35
N PRO A 27 1.72 28.41 -4.03
CA PRO A 27 0.72 27.33 -3.91
C PRO A 27 0.65 26.87 -2.46
N ASP A 28 -0.56 26.56 -2.00
CA ASP A 28 -0.80 26.02 -0.66
C ASP A 28 0.15 24.84 -0.37
N PRO A 29 0.66 24.70 0.87
CA PRO A 29 1.49 23.58 1.25
C PRO A 29 0.74 22.26 0.99
N ALA A 30 1.46 21.22 0.60
CA ALA A 30 0.86 19.90 0.43
C ALA A 30 0.54 19.29 1.80
N GLN A 31 -0.63 18.68 1.94
CA GLN A 31 -1.01 17.86 3.08
C GLN A 31 -0.29 16.50 3.01
N ALA A 32 -0.18 15.78 4.13
CA ALA A 32 0.23 14.40 4.11
C ALA A 32 -0.92 13.51 3.62
N PHE A 33 -0.61 12.36 3.05
CA PHE A 33 -1.59 11.28 2.92
C PHE A 33 -1.92 10.74 4.31
N ASP A 34 -3.13 10.25 4.51
CA ASP A 34 -3.54 9.57 5.74
C ASP A 34 -2.75 8.26 5.91
N THR A 35 -2.58 7.52 4.79
CA THR A 35 -1.66 6.39 4.67
C THR A 35 -0.82 6.58 3.42
N ALA A 36 0.47 6.29 3.51
CA ALA A 36 1.39 6.15 2.38
C ALA A 36 2.43 5.12 2.78
N ASP A 37 2.18 3.88 2.44
CA ASP A 37 3.01 2.75 2.79
C ASP A 37 3.44 1.95 1.57
N MET A 38 4.55 1.23 1.72
CA MET A 38 5.08 0.33 0.72
C MET A 38 6.00 -0.68 1.38
N HIS A 39 5.68 -1.95 1.24
CA HIS A 39 6.45 -3.04 1.84
C HIS A 39 6.55 -4.26 0.92
N VAL A 40 7.43 -5.18 1.29
CA VAL A 40 7.54 -6.51 0.69
C VAL A 40 6.68 -7.46 1.50
N GLU A 41 5.87 -8.23 0.84
CA GLU A 41 5.16 -9.37 1.41
C GLU A 41 5.67 -10.66 0.77
N LYS A 42 5.96 -11.65 1.61
CA LYS A 42 6.45 -12.96 1.17
C LYS A 42 5.63 -14.07 1.81
N ASN A 43 5.05 -14.94 1.00
CA ASN A 43 4.58 -16.24 1.45
C ASN A 43 5.74 -17.24 1.43
N ALA A 44 6.21 -17.66 2.61
CA ALA A 44 7.32 -18.58 2.72
C ALA A 44 6.92 -20.04 2.46
N THR A 45 5.60 -20.35 2.44
CA THR A 45 5.08 -21.68 2.13
C THR A 45 5.18 -21.96 0.63
N ASP A 46 4.79 -20.97 -0.21
CA ASP A 46 4.73 -21.11 -1.67
C ASP A 46 5.92 -20.47 -2.38
N ASP A 47 6.78 -19.77 -1.62
CA ASP A 47 7.92 -18.96 -2.10
C ASP A 47 7.51 -17.79 -3.00
N ASP A 48 6.30 -17.29 -2.83
CA ASP A 48 5.77 -16.12 -3.51
C ASP A 48 6.27 -14.84 -2.86
N THR A 49 6.38 -13.79 -3.65
CA THR A 49 6.82 -12.49 -3.15
C THR A 49 6.14 -11.40 -3.96
N GLU A 50 5.59 -10.42 -3.27
CA GLU A 50 4.97 -9.26 -3.88
C GLU A 50 5.38 -7.95 -3.22
N ILE A 51 5.04 -6.85 -3.86
CA ILE A 51 5.10 -5.50 -3.30
C ILE A 51 3.68 -5.03 -3.09
N VAL A 52 3.38 -4.71 -1.86
CA VAL A 52 2.12 -4.08 -1.47
C VAL A 52 2.34 -2.58 -1.31
N ILE A 53 1.43 -1.79 -1.85
CA ILE A 53 1.46 -0.33 -1.76
C ILE A 53 0.10 0.15 -1.33
N GLU A 54 0.06 0.87 -0.23
CA GLU A 54 -1.15 1.51 0.26
C GLU A 54 -1.05 3.04 0.19
N ALA A 55 -2.11 3.68 -0.26
CA ALA A 55 -2.24 5.11 -0.19
C ALA A 55 -3.69 5.51 0.10
N VAL A 56 -3.88 6.25 1.19
CA VAL A 56 -5.18 6.83 1.55
C VAL A 56 -5.07 8.34 1.48
N GLY A 57 -5.85 8.96 0.61
CA GLY A 57 -5.99 10.41 0.49
C GLY A 57 -7.12 10.94 1.37
N GLY A 58 -7.21 12.27 1.50
CA GLY A 58 -8.26 12.91 2.28
C GLY A 58 -9.68 12.62 1.81
N ASP A 59 -10.68 13.08 2.57
CA ASP A 59 -12.10 12.73 2.42
C ASP A 59 -12.69 13.03 1.04
N ASP A 60 -12.19 14.06 0.33
CA ASP A 60 -12.65 14.45 -1.00
C ASP A 60 -12.14 13.54 -2.13
N GLY A 61 -11.29 12.58 -1.81
CA GLY A 61 -10.68 11.66 -2.75
C GLY A 61 -9.71 12.33 -3.74
N LEU A 62 -8.81 11.54 -4.28
CA LEU A 62 -7.80 11.98 -5.23
C LEU A 62 -8.31 11.87 -6.66
N CYS A 63 -8.21 12.95 -7.43
CA CYS A 63 -8.41 12.96 -8.88
C CYS A 63 -7.10 12.73 -9.66
N GLN A 64 -5.96 12.90 -8.99
CA GLN A 64 -4.65 12.57 -9.52
C GLN A 64 -3.82 11.93 -8.40
N PHE A 65 -3.16 10.83 -8.72
CA PHE A 65 -2.23 10.17 -7.83
C PHE A 65 -1.05 9.62 -8.62
N ARG A 66 0.16 9.76 -8.07
CA ARG A 66 1.37 9.22 -8.68
C ARG A 66 2.39 8.79 -7.65
N ILE A 67 3.14 7.76 -7.99
CA ILE A 67 4.26 7.26 -7.22
C ILE A 67 5.52 7.35 -8.07
N GLN A 68 6.61 7.81 -7.46
CA GLN A 68 7.93 7.86 -8.06
C GLN A 68 8.91 7.02 -7.24
N ALA A 69 9.59 6.11 -7.89
CA ALA A 69 10.66 5.29 -7.31
C ALA A 69 11.90 6.14 -7.00
N PRO A 70 12.87 5.61 -6.25
CA PRO A 70 14.17 6.22 -6.05
C PRO A 70 14.79 6.67 -7.39
N GLY A 71 15.47 7.84 -7.38
CA GLY A 71 15.97 8.46 -8.62
C GLY A 71 14.92 9.19 -9.46
N GLY A 72 13.64 9.22 -9.03
CA GLY A 72 12.57 9.97 -9.68
C GLY A 72 11.89 9.26 -10.85
N ARG A 73 12.17 7.96 -11.07
CA ARG A 73 11.50 7.15 -12.10
C ARG A 73 10.00 7.06 -11.80
N PRO A 74 9.11 7.41 -12.76
CA PRO A 74 7.67 7.19 -12.59
C PRO A 74 7.39 5.69 -12.46
N MET A 75 6.49 5.35 -11.52
CA MET A 75 6.10 3.97 -11.26
C MET A 75 4.60 3.75 -11.42
N PHE A 76 3.81 4.65 -10.85
CA PHE A 76 2.36 4.60 -10.92
C PHE A 76 1.79 5.98 -11.23
N HIS A 77 0.71 6.00 -12.02
CA HIS A 77 -0.03 7.23 -12.30
C HIS A 77 -1.51 6.95 -12.50
N PHE A 78 -2.33 7.51 -11.64
CA PHE A 78 -3.78 7.57 -11.77
C PHE A 78 -4.21 8.99 -12.13
N ASN A 79 -5.17 9.11 -13.02
CA ASN A 79 -5.83 10.36 -13.34
C ASN A 79 -7.31 10.11 -13.63
N SER A 80 -8.18 10.66 -12.79
CA SER A 80 -9.62 10.53 -12.97
C SER A 80 -10.08 11.26 -14.24
N VAL A 81 -10.89 10.58 -15.02
CA VAL A 81 -11.52 11.17 -16.23
C VAL A 81 -12.66 12.12 -15.87
N ASN A 82 -13.28 11.97 -14.71
CA ASN A 82 -14.35 12.82 -14.20
C ASN A 82 -13.96 13.42 -12.85
N ARG A 83 -13.55 14.68 -12.87
CA ARG A 83 -13.09 15.40 -11.68
C ARG A 83 -14.21 15.77 -10.69
N SER A 84 -15.47 15.65 -11.07
CA SER A 84 -16.58 15.99 -10.19
C SER A 84 -17.10 14.79 -9.37
N THR A 85 -16.84 13.55 -9.83
CA THR A 85 -17.39 12.34 -9.19
C THR A 85 -16.44 11.16 -9.20
N GLY A 86 -15.24 11.30 -9.75
CA GLY A 86 -14.30 10.20 -9.98
C GLY A 86 -13.10 10.18 -9.02
N GLY A 87 -13.15 10.89 -7.91
CA GLY A 87 -12.10 10.87 -6.89
C GLY A 87 -12.02 9.50 -6.22
N GLN A 88 -10.81 9.01 -6.03
CA GLN A 88 -10.53 7.76 -5.31
C GLN A 88 -9.85 8.10 -3.99
N ARG A 89 -10.38 7.57 -2.89
CA ARG A 89 -9.86 7.83 -1.55
C ARG A 89 -8.72 6.89 -1.20
N GLU A 90 -8.84 5.65 -1.65
CA GLU A 90 -7.95 4.56 -1.28
C GLU A 90 -7.40 3.86 -2.52
N PHE A 91 -6.13 3.52 -2.46
CA PHE A 91 -5.41 2.73 -3.45
C PHE A 91 -4.68 1.62 -2.72
N LEU A 92 -5.08 0.37 -2.99
CA LEU A 92 -4.32 -0.82 -2.70
C LEU A 92 -3.77 -1.33 -4.03
N ILE A 93 -2.46 -1.49 -4.12
CA ILE A 93 -1.76 -1.94 -5.33
C ILE A 93 -0.85 -3.07 -4.93
N GLU A 94 -1.14 -4.23 -5.43
CA GLU A 94 -0.36 -5.45 -5.27
C GLU A 94 0.34 -5.77 -6.59
N SER A 95 1.60 -6.15 -6.53
CA SER A 95 2.30 -6.57 -7.73
C SER A 95 1.91 -8.01 -8.08
N PRO A 96 2.03 -8.42 -9.36
CA PRO A 96 1.99 -9.84 -9.66
C PRO A 96 3.11 -10.56 -8.90
N GLU A 97 2.96 -11.83 -8.66
CA GLU A 97 3.86 -12.72 -7.95
C GLU A 97 4.80 -13.50 -8.90
N PRO A 98 5.71 -12.82 -9.64
CA PRO A 98 6.78 -13.53 -10.35
C PRO A 98 7.79 -14.03 -9.32
N SER A 99 8.92 -14.59 -9.75
CA SER A 99 9.98 -14.93 -8.79
C SER A 99 10.37 -13.72 -7.92
N GLY A 100 10.59 -13.92 -6.63
CA GLY A 100 10.97 -12.85 -5.69
C GLY A 100 12.17 -12.03 -6.18
N GLU A 101 13.16 -12.65 -6.84
CA GLU A 101 14.30 -11.94 -7.44
C GLU A 101 13.84 -10.92 -8.51
N ALA A 102 12.89 -11.29 -9.37
CA ALA A 102 12.40 -10.41 -10.42
C ALA A 102 11.61 -9.22 -9.85
N ILE A 103 10.82 -9.43 -8.79
CA ILE A 103 10.09 -8.38 -8.10
C ILE A 103 11.07 -7.39 -7.47
N LEU A 104 11.98 -7.85 -6.63
CA LEU A 104 12.94 -6.99 -5.94
C LEU A 104 13.84 -6.20 -6.91
N ALA A 105 14.17 -6.76 -8.08
CA ALA A 105 14.89 -6.04 -9.13
C ALA A 105 14.08 -4.88 -9.75
N ASN A 106 12.76 -5.01 -9.84
CA ASN A 106 11.87 -3.99 -10.38
C ASN A 106 11.52 -2.89 -9.38
N TYR A 107 11.58 -3.19 -8.09
CA TYR A 107 11.27 -2.29 -6.98
C TYR A 107 12.51 -2.06 -6.11
N PRO A 108 13.46 -1.18 -6.54
CA PRO A 108 14.70 -0.96 -5.82
C PRO A 108 14.45 -0.36 -4.44
N GLU A 109 15.29 -0.73 -3.47
CA GLU A 109 15.27 -0.14 -2.13
C GLU A 109 15.45 1.39 -2.17
N GLY A 110 14.85 2.06 -1.20
CA GLY A 110 15.01 3.49 -0.99
C GLY A 110 13.70 4.26 -0.88
N LEU A 111 13.78 5.57 -1.05
CA LEU A 111 12.68 6.48 -0.78
C LEU A 111 11.77 6.65 -2.01
N TYR A 112 10.54 6.22 -1.87
CA TYR A 112 9.44 6.43 -2.82
C TYR A 112 8.67 7.70 -2.46
N ARG A 113 8.21 8.42 -3.49
CA ARG A 113 7.47 9.68 -3.32
C ARG A 113 6.05 9.55 -3.82
N PHE A 114 5.10 9.75 -2.92
CA PHE A 114 3.68 9.78 -3.17
C PHE A 114 3.22 11.22 -3.37
N ARG A 115 2.50 11.49 -4.44
CA ARG A 115 1.94 12.81 -4.71
C ARG A 115 0.52 12.67 -5.23
N GLY A 116 -0.38 13.42 -4.62
CA GLY A 116 -1.80 13.44 -4.97
C GLY A 116 -2.33 14.84 -5.20
N ARG A 117 -3.49 14.89 -5.84
CA ARG A 117 -4.32 16.08 -5.91
C ARG A 117 -5.78 15.68 -5.80
N SER A 118 -6.51 16.29 -4.84
CA SER A 118 -7.95 16.07 -4.72
C SER A 118 -8.71 16.63 -5.92
N CYS A 119 -9.97 16.26 -6.03
CA CYS A 119 -10.84 16.80 -7.06
C CYS A 119 -11.10 18.31 -6.86
N GLU A 120 -11.04 18.78 -5.63
CA GLU A 120 -11.15 20.20 -5.24
C GLU A 120 -9.85 21.00 -5.49
N GLY A 121 -8.73 20.30 -5.74
CA GLY A 121 -7.44 20.91 -6.06
C GLY A 121 -6.42 20.92 -4.94
N GLU A 122 -6.73 20.38 -3.78
CA GLU A 122 -5.80 20.21 -2.67
C GLU A 122 -4.62 19.30 -3.06
N ARG A 123 -3.47 19.54 -2.48
CA ARG A 123 -2.23 18.83 -2.81
C ARG A 123 -1.85 17.91 -1.67
N PHE A 124 -1.45 16.69 -2.02
CA PHE A 124 -0.95 15.69 -1.08
C PHE A 124 0.48 15.29 -1.43
N ALA A 125 1.30 15.07 -0.40
CA ALA A 125 2.67 14.59 -0.56
C ALA A 125 3.12 13.81 0.67
N SER A 126 3.55 12.58 0.47
CA SER A 126 4.18 11.72 1.48
C SER A 126 5.34 10.94 0.85
N THR A 127 6.06 10.21 1.69
CA THR A 127 7.13 9.30 1.27
C THR A 127 7.02 8.00 2.03
N ALA A 128 7.33 6.88 1.37
CA ALA A 128 7.54 5.58 1.98
C ALA A 128 8.96 5.08 1.67
N SER A 129 9.54 4.31 2.56
CA SER A 129 10.87 3.74 2.38
C SER A 129 10.72 2.24 2.18
N LEU A 130 11.12 1.73 1.01
CA LEU A 130 11.16 0.29 0.77
C LEU A 130 12.54 -0.24 1.14
N SER A 131 12.56 -1.31 1.92
CA SER A 131 13.72 -2.19 2.16
C SER A 131 13.38 -3.60 1.73
N HIS A 132 14.37 -4.39 1.37
CA HIS A 132 14.20 -5.81 1.06
C HIS A 132 14.52 -6.74 2.25
N ASP A 133 14.85 -6.15 3.40
CA ASP A 133 15.12 -6.91 4.64
C ASP A 133 13.82 -7.50 5.17
N LEU A 134 13.66 -8.81 5.06
CA LEU A 134 12.50 -9.56 5.54
C LEU A 134 12.71 -10.05 6.99
N PRO A 135 11.63 -10.12 7.80
CA PRO A 135 11.68 -10.80 9.08
C PRO A 135 11.87 -12.31 8.88
N ALA A 136 12.31 -13.00 9.94
CA ALA A 136 12.29 -14.44 9.91
C ALA A 136 10.85 -14.96 9.92
N ALA A 137 10.56 -16.00 9.15
CA ALA A 137 9.28 -16.69 9.21
C ALA A 137 9.09 -17.34 10.59
N THR A 138 7.85 -17.40 11.07
CA THR A 138 7.47 -18.25 12.21
C THR A 138 7.26 -19.70 11.76
N VAL A 139 6.93 -20.57 12.68
CA VAL A 139 6.50 -21.96 12.41
C VAL A 139 5.18 -22.19 13.12
N ILE A 140 4.16 -22.59 12.40
CA ILE A 140 2.87 -23.00 12.98
C ILE A 140 3.08 -24.38 13.64
N ILE A 141 2.77 -24.47 14.94
CA ILE A 141 2.97 -25.65 15.77
C ILE A 141 1.66 -26.42 15.90
N SER A 142 0.55 -25.70 16.03
CA SER A 142 -0.81 -26.26 16.12
C SER A 142 -1.77 -25.37 15.35
N PRO A 143 -2.71 -25.93 14.56
CA PRO A 143 -2.80 -27.35 14.20
C PRO A 143 -1.61 -27.81 13.34
N ALA A 144 -1.40 -29.13 13.22
CA ALA A 144 -0.41 -29.64 12.28
C ALA A 144 -0.98 -29.57 10.84
N ALA A 145 -0.11 -29.34 9.87
CA ALA A 145 -0.49 -29.33 8.46
C ALA A 145 -1.17 -30.67 8.07
N ASP A 146 -2.20 -30.60 7.24
CA ASP A 146 -2.97 -31.74 6.72
C ASP A 146 -3.61 -32.63 7.82
N SER A 147 -3.74 -32.11 9.05
CA SER A 147 -4.34 -32.84 10.16
C SER A 147 -5.87 -32.72 10.19
N GLU A 148 -6.52 -33.68 10.85
CA GLU A 148 -7.93 -33.61 11.21
C GLU A 148 -8.05 -33.25 12.70
N VAL A 149 -8.77 -32.17 13.03
CA VAL A 149 -8.78 -31.54 14.35
C VAL A 149 -10.16 -31.60 14.98
N ASP A 150 -10.26 -32.10 16.23
CA ASP A 150 -11.49 -32.00 17.03
C ASP A 150 -11.64 -30.57 17.58
N VAL A 151 -12.65 -29.87 17.10
CA VAL A 151 -12.94 -28.49 17.44
C VAL A 151 -14.14 -28.31 18.37
N SER A 152 -14.61 -29.40 19.01
CA SER A 152 -15.74 -29.39 19.96
C SER A 152 -15.55 -28.39 21.12
N ASN A 153 -14.31 -28.11 21.48
CA ASN A 153 -13.96 -27.14 22.53
C ASN A 153 -13.30 -25.84 21.97
N GLY A 154 -13.32 -25.63 20.67
CA GLY A 154 -12.61 -24.55 19.98
C GLY A 154 -11.31 -25.04 19.35
N LEU A 155 -10.58 -24.10 18.73
CA LEU A 155 -9.33 -24.39 18.06
C LEU A 155 -8.19 -23.58 18.73
N LEU A 156 -7.14 -24.26 19.18
CA LEU A 156 -5.90 -23.65 19.62
C LEU A 156 -4.93 -23.55 18.44
N ILE A 157 -4.58 -22.32 18.05
CA ILE A 157 -3.52 -22.04 17.08
C ILE A 157 -2.28 -21.62 17.86
N GLU A 158 -1.16 -22.31 17.62
CA GLU A 158 0.13 -22.03 18.27
C GLU A 158 1.23 -21.89 17.22
N TRP A 159 2.14 -20.95 17.46
CA TRP A 159 3.29 -20.70 16.60
C TRP A 159 4.56 -20.38 17.39
N SER A 160 5.70 -20.42 16.72
CA SER A 160 6.99 -20.11 17.35
C SER A 160 7.19 -18.61 17.52
N ALA A 161 7.83 -18.21 18.63
CA ALA A 161 8.26 -16.84 18.83
C ALA A 161 9.35 -16.44 17.82
N VAL A 162 9.26 -15.20 17.33
CA VAL A 162 10.26 -14.62 16.41
C VAL A 162 10.78 -13.31 16.99
N PRO A 163 12.10 -13.19 17.21
CA PRO A 163 12.65 -11.96 17.77
C PRO A 163 12.73 -10.84 16.73
N GLY A 164 12.58 -9.59 17.18
CA GLY A 164 12.82 -8.40 16.36
C GLY A 164 11.66 -7.99 15.45
N ILE A 165 10.50 -8.60 15.59
CA ILE A 165 9.25 -8.22 14.90
C ILE A 165 8.47 -7.18 15.71
N THR A 166 7.54 -6.51 15.08
CA THR A 166 6.62 -5.55 15.70
C THR A 166 5.29 -6.17 16.07
N GLU A 167 4.82 -7.15 15.29
CA GLU A 167 3.56 -7.85 15.50
C GLU A 167 3.52 -9.15 14.73
N PHE A 168 2.52 -9.99 15.05
CA PHE A 168 2.06 -11.08 14.22
C PHE A 168 0.73 -10.70 13.56
N ILE A 169 0.48 -11.22 12.35
CA ILE A 169 -0.85 -11.26 11.74
C ILE A 169 -1.30 -12.72 11.74
N LEU A 170 -2.48 -12.98 12.30
CA LEU A 170 -3.11 -14.30 12.26
C LEU A 170 -4.31 -14.24 11.31
N GLU A 171 -4.32 -15.12 10.34
CA GLU A 171 -5.43 -15.31 9.41
C GLU A 171 -5.98 -16.72 9.53
N LEU A 172 -7.30 -16.85 9.49
CA LEU A 172 -7.98 -18.13 9.50
C LEU A 172 -9.15 -18.05 8.53
N GLU A 173 -9.16 -18.93 7.54
CA GLU A 173 -10.15 -18.98 6.49
C GLU A 173 -10.88 -20.34 6.51
N ASN A 174 -12.20 -20.30 6.38
CA ASN A 174 -13.03 -21.47 6.19
C ASN A 174 -13.35 -21.59 4.69
N GLU A 175 -12.58 -22.41 3.99
CA GLU A 175 -12.71 -22.65 2.56
C GLU A 175 -14.00 -23.40 2.17
N SER A 176 -14.62 -24.10 3.14
CA SER A 176 -15.87 -24.83 2.92
C SER A 176 -17.11 -23.95 3.08
N ALA A 177 -16.98 -22.72 3.58
CA ALA A 177 -18.12 -21.84 3.82
C ALA A 177 -18.56 -21.11 2.54
N ASP A 178 -19.86 -20.94 2.35
CA ASP A 178 -20.45 -20.11 1.28
C ASP A 178 -21.49 -19.15 1.89
N PRO A 179 -21.23 -17.83 1.98
CA PRO A 179 -19.98 -17.16 1.59
C PRO A 179 -18.80 -17.57 2.45
N GLU A 180 -17.59 -17.41 1.91
CA GLU A 180 -16.33 -17.62 2.62
C GLU A 180 -16.31 -16.86 3.95
N GLN A 181 -15.76 -17.51 4.98
CA GLN A 181 -15.65 -16.94 6.32
C GLN A 181 -14.19 -16.80 6.68
N SER A 182 -13.74 -15.57 6.91
CA SER A 182 -12.36 -15.26 7.27
C SER A 182 -12.26 -14.49 8.58
N LEU A 183 -11.13 -14.63 9.26
CA LEU A 183 -10.73 -13.91 10.46
C LEU A 183 -9.29 -13.42 10.22
N SER A 184 -9.04 -12.11 10.38
CA SER A 184 -7.71 -11.54 10.35
C SER A 184 -7.50 -10.69 11.60
N LEU A 185 -6.38 -10.90 12.31
CA LEU A 185 -6.05 -10.25 13.58
C LEU A 185 -4.60 -9.81 13.61
N ASN A 186 -4.37 -8.56 14.02
CA ASN A 186 -3.05 -8.08 14.40
C ASN A 186 -2.80 -8.39 15.87
N LEU A 187 -1.72 -9.09 16.18
CA LEU A 187 -1.40 -9.62 17.50
C LEU A 187 -0.05 -9.11 18.01
N PRO A 188 0.11 -8.88 19.32
CA PRO A 188 1.38 -8.46 19.90
C PRO A 188 2.54 -9.41 19.58
N PRO A 189 3.80 -8.92 19.49
CA PRO A 189 4.95 -9.73 19.09
C PRO A 189 5.37 -10.78 20.11
N ASP A 190 4.87 -10.72 21.33
CA ASP A 190 5.09 -11.70 22.39
C ASP A 190 3.97 -12.76 22.50
N MET A 191 2.90 -12.64 21.70
CA MET A 191 1.83 -13.62 21.63
C MET A 191 2.23 -14.77 20.70
N THR A 192 2.14 -16.00 21.18
CA THR A 192 2.51 -17.22 20.42
C THR A 192 1.37 -18.22 20.31
N HIS A 193 0.17 -17.84 20.67
CA HIS A 193 -1.04 -18.66 20.54
C HIS A 193 -2.29 -17.80 20.49
N PHE A 194 -3.34 -18.36 19.91
CA PHE A 194 -4.69 -17.77 19.90
C PHE A 194 -5.74 -18.87 19.99
N GLU A 195 -6.75 -18.68 20.83
CA GLU A 195 -7.88 -19.60 20.96
C GLU A 195 -9.08 -19.11 20.14
N VAL A 196 -9.46 -19.85 19.11
CA VAL A 196 -10.66 -19.59 18.31
C VAL A 196 -11.86 -20.27 18.98
N PRO A 197 -12.93 -19.54 19.32
CA PRO A 197 -14.11 -20.13 19.98
C PRO A 197 -14.79 -21.21 19.11
N ALA A 198 -15.26 -22.29 19.74
CA ALA A 198 -15.99 -23.34 19.05
C ALA A 198 -17.21 -22.82 18.25
N SER A 199 -17.81 -21.70 18.65
CA SER A 199 -18.93 -21.09 17.92
C SER A 199 -18.53 -20.46 16.58
N TRP A 200 -17.24 -20.26 16.32
CA TRP A 200 -16.73 -19.72 15.06
C TRP A 200 -16.31 -20.83 14.09
N ILE A 201 -15.92 -21.98 14.61
CA ILE A 201 -15.44 -23.13 13.83
C ILE A 201 -16.62 -24.07 13.48
N THR A 202 -16.63 -24.57 12.27
CA THR A 202 -17.62 -25.56 11.79
C THR A 202 -16.99 -26.94 11.76
N ALA A 203 -17.69 -27.95 12.26
CA ALA A 203 -17.29 -29.37 12.14
C ALA A 203 -17.37 -29.82 10.67
N GLY A 204 -16.47 -30.70 10.24
CA GLY A 204 -16.37 -31.18 8.86
C GLY A 204 -15.94 -30.12 7.84
N GLY A 205 -15.34 -29.01 8.26
CA GLY A 205 -14.87 -27.94 7.40
C GLY A 205 -13.40 -28.09 6.99
N GLU A 206 -13.06 -27.46 5.87
CA GLU A 206 -11.68 -27.27 5.39
C GLU A 206 -11.23 -25.86 5.75
N TYR A 207 -10.05 -25.75 6.34
CA TYR A 207 -9.53 -24.48 6.86
C TYR A 207 -8.09 -24.25 6.40
N GLN A 208 -7.76 -22.97 6.14
CA GLN A 208 -6.40 -22.50 6.03
C GLN A 208 -6.10 -21.58 7.21
N VAL A 209 -4.94 -21.74 7.83
CA VAL A 209 -4.41 -20.80 8.82
C VAL A 209 -3.09 -20.26 8.35
N GLY A 210 -2.99 -18.93 8.34
CA GLY A 210 -1.79 -18.17 8.06
C GLY A 210 -1.29 -17.46 9.32
N VAL A 211 0.02 -17.44 9.53
CA VAL A 211 0.64 -16.60 10.55
C VAL A 211 1.78 -15.82 9.92
N ALA A 212 1.66 -14.49 9.94
CA ALA A 212 2.70 -13.63 9.45
C ALA A 212 3.51 -12.99 10.58
N THR A 213 4.76 -12.69 10.28
CA THR A 213 5.65 -11.84 11.06
C THR A 213 5.81 -10.50 10.37
N VAL A 214 5.70 -9.40 11.12
CA VAL A 214 5.87 -8.03 10.61
C VAL A 214 7.13 -7.41 11.22
N SER A 215 8.03 -6.94 10.39
CA SER A 215 9.27 -6.29 10.83
C SER A 215 9.10 -4.79 11.06
N PRO A 216 10.04 -4.12 11.75
CA PRO A 216 9.99 -2.66 11.98
C PRO A 216 10.01 -1.80 10.71
N ASN A 217 10.44 -2.34 9.57
CA ASN A 217 10.39 -1.68 8.26
C ASN A 217 9.08 -1.93 7.49
N GLY A 218 8.11 -2.63 8.10
CA GLY A 218 6.80 -2.94 7.52
C GLY A 218 6.74 -4.21 6.70
N ASN A 219 7.88 -4.84 6.36
CA ASN A 219 7.87 -6.06 5.56
C ASN A 219 7.25 -7.24 6.32
N VAL A 220 6.59 -8.11 5.58
CA VAL A 220 5.77 -9.20 6.08
C VAL A 220 6.27 -10.54 5.53
N VAL A 221 6.26 -11.58 6.36
CA VAL A 221 6.50 -12.97 5.94
C VAL A 221 5.43 -13.88 6.50
N PHE A 222 4.60 -14.44 5.61
CA PHE A 222 3.57 -15.43 5.93
C PHE A 222 4.11 -16.85 5.90
N VAL A 223 3.54 -17.70 6.76
CA VAL A 223 3.54 -19.15 6.63
C VAL A 223 2.12 -19.64 6.76
N GLU A 224 1.75 -20.62 5.97
CA GLU A 224 0.38 -21.11 5.88
C GLU A 224 0.34 -22.63 5.94
N ILE A 225 -0.72 -23.16 6.52
CA ILE A 225 -1.05 -24.58 6.51
C ILE A 225 -2.55 -24.76 6.27
N GLN A 226 -2.90 -25.90 5.74
CA GLN A 226 -4.30 -26.37 5.65
C GLN A 226 -4.55 -27.47 6.66
N PHE A 227 -5.79 -27.58 7.14
CA PHE A 227 -6.25 -28.63 8.02
C PHE A 227 -7.77 -28.84 7.84
N THR A 228 -8.29 -29.97 8.31
CA THR A 228 -9.73 -30.25 8.34
C THR A 228 -10.22 -30.39 9.76
N THR A 229 -11.53 -30.24 9.97
CA THR A 229 -12.16 -30.48 11.28
C THR A 229 -12.98 -31.76 11.27
N VAL A 230 -12.99 -32.49 12.40
CA VAL A 230 -13.78 -33.71 12.58
C VAL A 230 -15.29 -33.40 12.43
N GLU A 231 -16.07 -34.33 11.82
CA GLU A 231 -17.53 -34.24 11.70
C GLU A 231 -18.25 -34.32 13.07
#